data_bd606eb1da188a0ba1236775096b5947
#
_entry.id   bd606eb1da188a0ba1236775096b5947
#
_cell.length_a   1.000
_cell.length_b   1.000
_cell.length_c   1.000
_cell.angle_alpha   90.00
_cell.angle_beta   90.00
_cell.angle_gamma   90.00
#
_symmetry.space_group_name_H-M   'P 1'
#
loop_
_entity.id
_entity.type
_entity.pdbx_description
1 polymer ?
#
loop_
_entity_poly.entity_id
_entity_poly.type
_entity_poly.pdbx_seq_one_letter_code
_entity_poly.pdbx_strand_id
1 'polypeptide(L)'
;MAAPLDLNLLKTFVAVVESGSLSNAAPRVGRSQSAVSMQMQRLEDMVGNQLLVRGPRTVTPNAAGEDFLIYARRLLKLSDEAWASVTRPKETGSVRLGVPDDYAAFLLPPVLSRFAEDHPLVTVELVCEQSTALVKTLAEGRLDLAIVTRLPDQPLEVIRLERFVWVASPNHVAWQTDPLPVALFEPGCAARMNVLQALGGADRSYRCTYSSASLLGLVAVVQAGLAVAGLAQRSVPPSLR
;
A
#
# COMPACT_ATOMS: atom_id res chain seq x y z
N MET A 1 -4.47 36.71 -19.41
CA MET A 1 -3.57 35.64 -18.98
C MET A 1 -4.06 35.12 -17.64
N ALA A 2 -4.14 33.81 -17.47
CA ALA A 2 -4.49 33.23 -16.17
C ALA A 2 -3.43 33.60 -15.13
N ALA A 3 -3.84 33.88 -13.87
CA ALA A 3 -2.92 34.13 -12.79
C ALA A 3 -2.08 32.87 -12.51
N PRO A 4 -0.79 33.00 -12.14
CA PRO A 4 0.05 31.85 -11.83
C PRO A 4 -0.49 31.14 -10.57
N LEU A 5 -0.55 29.80 -10.60
CA LEU A 5 -0.99 28.99 -9.49
C LEU A 5 0.04 29.01 -8.34
N ASP A 6 -0.41 29.27 -7.12
CA ASP A 6 0.42 29.23 -5.91
C ASP A 6 0.50 27.78 -5.41
N LEU A 7 1.70 27.20 -5.37
CA LEU A 7 1.94 25.83 -4.91
C LEU A 7 1.46 25.58 -3.46
N ASN A 8 1.47 26.62 -2.60
CA ASN A 8 0.97 26.47 -1.23
C ASN A 8 -0.56 26.26 -1.21
N LEU A 9 -1.29 26.91 -2.13
CA LEU A 9 -2.72 26.68 -2.28
C LEU A 9 -2.99 25.25 -2.79
N LEU A 10 -2.18 24.76 -3.73
CA LEU A 10 -2.27 23.39 -4.21
C LEU A 10 -1.99 22.36 -3.12
N LYS A 11 -0.92 22.58 -2.30
CA LYS A 11 -0.62 21.72 -1.14
C LYS A 11 -1.80 21.66 -0.17
N THR A 12 -2.40 22.79 0.12
CA THR A 12 -3.55 22.86 1.02
C THR A 12 -4.78 22.17 0.42
N PHE A 13 -5.06 22.36 -0.86
CA PHE A 13 -6.16 21.69 -1.56
C PHE A 13 -6.01 20.17 -1.52
N VAL A 14 -4.84 19.63 -1.87
CA VAL A 14 -4.55 18.19 -1.81
C VAL A 14 -4.73 17.66 -0.39
N ALA A 15 -4.20 18.35 0.64
CA ALA A 15 -4.34 17.95 2.04
C ALA A 15 -5.81 17.93 2.51
N VAL A 16 -6.62 18.88 2.05
CA VAL A 16 -8.07 18.93 2.37
C VAL A 16 -8.80 17.75 1.75
N VAL A 17 -8.57 17.48 0.47
CA VAL A 17 -9.21 16.34 -0.22
C VAL A 17 -8.81 15.00 0.41
N GLU A 18 -7.53 14.80 0.71
CA GLU A 18 -7.02 13.54 1.30
C GLU A 18 -7.48 13.30 2.75
N SER A 19 -7.67 14.37 3.52
CA SER A 19 -8.13 14.26 4.89
C SER A 19 -9.65 14.30 5.04
N GLY A 20 -10.37 14.70 3.97
CA GLY A 20 -11.81 14.86 3.97
C GLY A 20 -12.33 15.97 4.90
N SER A 21 -11.46 16.85 5.44
CA SER A 21 -11.82 17.86 6.43
C SER A 21 -10.81 19.00 6.47
N LEU A 22 -11.30 20.24 6.53
CA LEU A 22 -10.43 21.42 6.73
C LEU A 22 -9.67 21.37 8.06
N SER A 23 -10.29 20.88 9.12
CA SER A 23 -9.66 20.74 10.43
C SER A 23 -8.54 19.70 10.44
N ASN A 24 -8.73 18.56 9.77
CA ASN A 24 -7.72 17.52 9.68
C ASN A 24 -6.58 17.87 8.71
N ALA A 25 -6.84 18.72 7.71
CA ALA A 25 -5.83 19.24 6.80
C ALA A 25 -4.89 20.27 7.48
N ALA A 26 -5.41 21.05 8.42
CA ALA A 26 -4.69 22.15 9.04
C ALA A 26 -3.32 21.75 9.63
N PRO A 27 -3.19 20.72 10.48
CA PRO A 27 -1.89 20.30 11.00
C PRO A 27 -0.95 19.75 9.90
N ARG A 28 -1.50 19.16 8.82
CA ARG A 28 -0.69 18.62 7.71
C ARG A 28 0.03 19.71 6.92
N VAL A 29 -0.55 20.90 6.87
CA VAL A 29 0.04 22.06 6.16
C VAL A 29 0.63 23.11 7.10
N GLY A 30 0.68 22.84 8.40
CA GLY A 30 1.23 23.75 9.41
C GLY A 30 0.44 25.07 9.54
N ARG A 31 -0.90 25.02 9.46
CA ARG A 31 -1.79 26.18 9.48
C ARG A 31 -2.94 25.99 10.46
N SER A 32 -3.66 27.09 10.78
CA SER A 32 -4.95 27.00 11.45
C SER A 32 -6.06 26.61 10.48
N GLN A 33 -7.15 26.05 11.01
CA GLN A 33 -8.33 25.68 10.18
C GLN A 33 -8.92 26.90 9.45
N SER A 34 -8.94 28.09 10.08
CA SER A 34 -9.39 29.33 9.44
C SER A 34 -8.48 29.74 8.26
N ALA A 35 -7.16 29.59 8.41
CA ALA A 35 -6.21 29.85 7.33
C ALA A 35 -6.39 28.87 6.16
N VAL A 36 -6.60 27.57 6.43
CA VAL A 36 -6.93 26.57 5.41
C VAL A 36 -8.21 26.93 4.67
N SER A 37 -9.25 27.36 5.40
CA SER A 37 -10.52 27.79 4.77
C SER A 37 -10.32 28.98 3.84
N MET A 38 -9.56 30.00 4.28
CA MET A 38 -9.23 31.18 3.45
C MET A 38 -8.38 30.80 2.23
N GLN A 39 -7.45 29.88 2.37
CA GLN A 39 -6.66 29.39 1.23
C GLN A 39 -7.51 28.68 0.20
N MET A 40 -8.47 27.85 0.63
CA MET A 40 -9.39 27.20 -0.30
C MET A 40 -10.26 28.19 -1.03
N GLN A 41 -10.84 29.17 -0.32
CA GLN A 41 -11.60 30.24 -0.95
C GLN A 41 -10.78 31.00 -1.99
N ARG A 42 -9.56 31.41 -1.63
CA ARG A 42 -8.63 32.09 -2.55
C ARG A 42 -8.31 31.24 -3.79
N LEU A 43 -8.14 29.93 -3.64
CA LEU A 43 -7.90 29.04 -4.78
C LEU A 43 -9.11 28.99 -5.71
N GLU A 44 -10.31 28.81 -5.15
CA GLU A 44 -11.58 28.76 -5.90
C GLU A 44 -11.84 30.11 -6.62
N ASP A 45 -11.56 31.23 -5.97
CA ASP A 45 -11.66 32.56 -6.58
C ASP A 45 -10.66 32.72 -7.76
N MET A 46 -9.42 32.23 -7.60
CA MET A 46 -8.39 32.30 -8.65
C MET A 46 -8.73 31.47 -9.88
N VAL A 47 -9.31 30.27 -9.69
CA VAL A 47 -9.68 29.39 -10.81
C VAL A 47 -11.08 29.76 -11.37
N GLY A 48 -11.84 30.60 -10.66
CA GLY A 48 -13.17 31.03 -11.05
C GLY A 48 -14.23 29.94 -10.95
N ASN A 49 -13.96 28.88 -10.18
CA ASN A 49 -14.89 27.76 -10.01
C ASN A 49 -14.74 27.15 -8.60
N GLN A 50 -15.85 26.64 -8.05
CA GLN A 50 -15.81 25.84 -6.84
C GLN A 50 -15.17 24.48 -7.16
N LEU A 51 -14.29 24.03 -6.27
CA LEU A 51 -13.60 22.75 -6.37
C LEU A 51 -14.06 21.76 -5.31
N LEU A 52 -14.67 22.27 -4.21
CA LEU A 52 -15.04 21.47 -3.04
C LEU A 52 -16.53 21.56 -2.75
N VAL A 53 -17.11 20.43 -2.38
CA VAL A 53 -18.44 20.32 -1.77
C VAL A 53 -18.25 20.24 -0.27
N ARG A 54 -18.87 21.16 0.47
CA ARG A 54 -18.79 21.24 1.94
C ARG A 54 -20.04 20.64 2.55
N GLY A 55 -19.93 19.45 3.12
CA GLY A 55 -20.95 18.84 3.96
C GLY A 55 -20.80 19.24 5.45
N PRO A 56 -21.74 18.84 6.32
CA PRO A 56 -21.72 19.19 7.75
C PRO A 56 -20.47 18.69 8.51
N ARG A 57 -19.86 17.61 8.04
CA ARG A 57 -18.66 16.99 8.67
C ARG A 57 -17.61 16.55 7.66
N THR A 58 -17.85 16.67 6.38
CA THR A 58 -16.97 16.18 5.32
C THR A 58 -16.78 17.23 4.24
N VAL A 59 -15.60 17.23 3.65
CA VAL A 59 -15.27 18.05 2.48
C VAL A 59 -14.79 17.09 1.40
N THR A 60 -15.46 17.11 0.24
CA THR A 60 -15.11 16.27 -0.90
C THR A 60 -14.93 17.13 -2.15
N PRO A 61 -14.08 16.71 -3.10
CA PRO A 61 -14.00 17.41 -4.39
C PRO A 61 -15.32 17.22 -5.16
N ASN A 62 -15.72 18.23 -5.94
CA ASN A 62 -16.71 18.09 -7.00
C ASN A 62 -16.01 17.61 -8.30
N ALA A 63 -16.75 17.44 -9.40
CA ALA A 63 -16.16 16.97 -10.67
C ALA A 63 -14.97 17.84 -11.15
N ALA A 64 -15.10 19.18 -11.06
CA ALA A 64 -14.00 20.08 -11.40
C ALA A 64 -12.81 19.95 -10.41
N GLY A 65 -13.10 19.70 -9.14
CA GLY A 65 -12.10 19.44 -8.11
C GLY A 65 -11.36 18.13 -8.32
N GLU A 66 -12.03 17.07 -8.75
CA GLU A 66 -11.38 15.80 -9.10
C GLU A 66 -10.42 15.95 -10.27
N ASP A 67 -10.84 16.60 -11.33
CA ASP A 67 -9.98 16.91 -12.47
C ASP A 67 -8.80 17.80 -12.06
N PHE A 68 -9.05 18.84 -11.29
CA PHE A 68 -8.03 19.75 -10.79
C PHE A 68 -7.03 19.06 -9.86
N LEU A 69 -7.47 18.08 -9.06
CA LEU A 69 -6.63 17.30 -8.13
C LEU A 69 -5.50 16.56 -8.88
N ILE A 70 -5.81 16.03 -10.05
CA ILE A 70 -4.82 15.34 -10.90
C ILE A 70 -3.69 16.31 -11.26
N TYR A 71 -4.04 17.51 -11.73
CA TYR A 71 -3.05 18.52 -12.10
C TYR A 71 -2.33 19.12 -10.90
N ALA A 72 -3.03 19.36 -9.77
CA ALA A 72 -2.44 19.84 -8.54
C ALA A 72 -1.32 18.90 -8.05
N ARG A 73 -1.58 17.59 -8.02
CA ARG A 73 -0.57 16.58 -7.66
C ARG A 73 0.61 16.57 -8.62
N ARG A 74 0.38 16.68 -9.92
CA ARG A 74 1.44 16.72 -10.94
C ARG A 74 2.33 17.95 -10.80
N LEU A 75 1.74 19.14 -10.57
CA LEU A 75 2.49 20.37 -10.36
C LEU A 75 3.32 20.34 -9.07
N LEU A 76 2.78 19.80 -7.98
CA LEU A 76 3.52 19.63 -6.74
C LEU A 76 4.69 18.67 -6.93
N LYS A 77 4.45 17.53 -7.59
CA LYS A 77 5.53 16.58 -7.93
C LYS A 77 6.62 17.24 -8.76
N LEU A 78 6.28 17.97 -9.81
CA LEU A 78 7.24 18.67 -10.66
C LEU A 78 8.04 19.73 -9.88
N SER A 79 7.40 20.44 -8.97
CA SER A 79 8.08 21.40 -8.08
C SER A 79 9.08 20.71 -7.16
N ASP A 80 8.73 19.57 -6.58
CA ASP A 80 9.61 18.77 -5.72
C ASP A 80 10.79 18.20 -6.52
N GLU A 81 10.55 17.72 -7.74
CA GLU A 81 11.59 17.27 -8.69
C GLU A 81 12.56 18.39 -9.07
N ALA A 82 12.04 19.57 -9.41
CA ALA A 82 12.86 20.74 -9.72
C ALA A 82 13.73 21.15 -8.53
N TRP A 83 13.19 21.15 -7.33
CA TRP A 83 13.95 21.41 -6.11
C TRP A 83 15.02 20.35 -5.86
N ALA A 84 14.65 19.07 -5.97
CA ALA A 84 15.56 17.94 -5.79
C ALA A 84 16.73 17.98 -6.80
N SER A 85 16.47 18.34 -8.04
CA SER A 85 17.50 18.40 -9.09
C SER A 85 18.66 19.36 -8.77
N VAL A 86 18.40 20.37 -7.96
CA VAL A 86 19.40 21.40 -7.60
C VAL A 86 19.99 21.18 -6.21
N THR A 87 19.17 20.67 -5.27
CA THR A 87 19.55 20.60 -3.86
C THR A 87 20.05 19.25 -3.41
N ARG A 88 19.70 18.16 -4.14
CA ARG A 88 20.19 16.82 -3.81
C ARG A 88 21.44 16.53 -4.64
N PRO A 89 22.59 16.21 -4.00
CA PRO A 89 23.69 15.59 -4.74
C PRO A 89 23.14 14.31 -5.40
N LYS A 90 23.68 13.94 -6.56
CA LYS A 90 23.32 12.67 -7.24
C LYS A 90 23.62 11.54 -6.26
N GLU A 91 22.59 11.10 -5.55
CA GLU A 91 22.71 10.00 -4.61
C GLU A 91 23.07 8.73 -5.38
N THR A 92 24.16 8.10 -5.00
CA THR A 92 24.66 6.84 -5.57
C THR A 92 24.83 5.83 -4.47
N GLY A 93 24.76 4.56 -4.79
CA GLY A 93 24.96 3.49 -3.81
C GLY A 93 23.97 2.35 -4.02
N SER A 94 23.77 1.55 -2.99
CA SER A 94 22.83 0.43 -3.01
C SER A 94 21.95 0.42 -1.76
N VAL A 95 20.71 -0.01 -1.93
CA VAL A 95 19.74 -0.26 -0.86
C VAL A 95 19.28 -1.71 -0.94
N ARG A 96 19.44 -2.47 0.15
CA ARG A 96 18.99 -3.85 0.28
C ARG A 96 17.62 -3.85 0.96
N LEU A 97 16.58 -4.11 0.17
CA LEU A 97 15.19 -4.14 0.61
C LEU A 97 14.70 -5.58 0.76
N GLY A 98 14.36 -5.96 1.99
CA GLY A 98 13.72 -7.24 2.29
C GLY A 98 12.19 -7.14 2.19
N VAL A 99 11.54 -8.12 1.53
CA VAL A 99 10.09 -8.14 1.36
C VAL A 99 9.60 -9.54 1.05
N PRO A 100 8.49 -10.04 1.63
CA PRO A 100 7.88 -11.29 1.21
C PRO A 100 7.42 -11.24 -0.25
N ASP A 101 7.46 -12.37 -0.94
CA ASP A 101 7.14 -12.47 -2.38
C ASP A 101 5.71 -12.03 -2.72
N ASP A 102 4.76 -12.29 -1.83
CA ASP A 102 3.38 -11.84 -1.95
C ASP A 102 3.26 -10.31 -1.91
N TYR A 103 4.07 -9.62 -1.07
CA TYR A 103 4.11 -8.14 -1.03
C TYR A 103 4.92 -7.57 -2.19
N ALA A 104 6.01 -8.24 -2.60
CA ALA A 104 6.82 -7.82 -3.73
C ALA A 104 5.98 -7.68 -5.01
N ALA A 105 5.06 -8.62 -5.23
CA ALA A 105 4.26 -8.68 -6.45
C ALA A 105 3.27 -7.51 -6.60
N PHE A 106 2.65 -7.03 -5.52
CA PHE A 106 1.60 -6.01 -5.63
C PHE A 106 1.92 -4.66 -4.97
N LEU A 107 2.82 -4.63 -3.99
CA LEU A 107 3.15 -3.42 -3.25
C LEU A 107 4.33 -2.66 -3.89
N LEU A 108 5.37 -3.38 -4.31
CA LEU A 108 6.61 -2.76 -4.76
C LEU A 108 6.55 -2.09 -6.14
N PRO A 109 5.83 -2.56 -7.17
CA PRO A 109 5.93 -1.98 -8.51
C PRO A 109 5.76 -0.46 -8.55
N PRO A 110 4.69 0.14 -7.98
CA PRO A 110 4.54 1.59 -7.99
C PRO A 110 5.58 2.33 -7.13
N VAL A 111 6.09 1.68 -6.07
CA VAL A 111 7.12 2.25 -5.19
C VAL A 111 8.47 2.28 -5.89
N LEU A 112 8.86 1.16 -6.52
CA LEU A 112 10.13 1.04 -7.24
C LEU A 112 10.17 1.95 -8.47
N SER A 113 9.06 2.05 -9.23
CA SER A 113 8.98 2.96 -10.37
C SER A 113 9.24 4.40 -9.94
N ARG A 114 8.57 4.86 -8.89
CA ARG A 114 8.78 6.21 -8.37
C ARG A 114 10.18 6.41 -7.80
N PHE A 115 10.69 5.42 -7.06
CA PHE A 115 12.04 5.49 -6.50
C PHE A 115 13.12 5.58 -7.58
N ALA A 116 12.99 4.81 -8.68
CA ALA A 116 13.92 4.84 -9.80
C ALA A 116 13.89 6.18 -10.57
N GLU A 117 12.71 6.84 -10.64
CA GLU A 117 12.60 8.20 -11.20
C GLU A 117 13.33 9.24 -10.33
N ASP A 118 13.16 9.14 -8.99
CA ASP A 118 13.71 10.09 -8.04
C ASP A 118 15.21 9.84 -7.75
N HIS A 119 15.68 8.57 -7.84
CA HIS A 119 17.03 8.12 -7.50
C HIS A 119 17.64 7.19 -8.59
N PRO A 120 17.85 7.67 -9.82
CA PRO A 120 18.23 6.83 -10.96
C PRO A 120 19.62 6.18 -10.85
N LEU A 121 20.46 6.63 -9.94
CA LEU A 121 21.82 6.10 -9.73
C LEU A 121 21.92 5.19 -8.49
N VAL A 122 20.82 4.93 -7.80
CA VAL A 122 20.78 4.02 -6.66
C VAL A 122 20.36 2.63 -7.13
N THR A 123 21.17 1.63 -6.78
CA THR A 123 20.84 0.23 -7.04
C THR A 123 19.94 -0.29 -5.91
N VAL A 124 18.84 -0.95 -6.25
CA VAL A 124 17.98 -1.62 -5.28
C VAL A 124 18.17 -3.12 -5.39
N GLU A 125 18.65 -3.75 -4.32
CA GLU A 125 18.75 -5.20 -4.18
C GLU A 125 17.51 -5.70 -3.42
N LEU A 126 16.70 -6.55 -4.08
CA LEU A 126 15.51 -7.14 -3.46
C LEU A 126 15.84 -8.51 -2.88
N VAL A 127 15.50 -8.71 -1.61
CA VAL A 127 15.61 -10.00 -0.92
C VAL A 127 14.19 -10.46 -0.57
N CYS A 128 13.73 -11.53 -1.26
CA CYS A 128 12.39 -12.09 -1.06
C CYS A 128 12.47 -13.32 -0.15
N GLU A 129 12.07 -13.15 1.10
CA GLU A 129 12.05 -14.20 2.13
C GLU A 129 10.81 -14.04 3.03
N GLN A 130 10.60 -14.99 3.92
CA GLN A 130 9.55 -14.89 4.93
C GLN A 130 9.83 -13.76 5.93
N SER A 131 8.79 -13.12 6.43
CA SER A 131 8.88 -11.98 7.36
C SER A 131 9.78 -12.26 8.58
N THR A 132 9.73 -13.46 9.13
CA THR A 132 10.55 -13.86 10.29
C THR A 132 12.04 -13.93 9.95
N ALA A 133 12.38 -14.40 8.76
CA ALA A 133 13.78 -14.43 8.27
C ALA A 133 14.26 -13.00 7.96
N LEU A 134 13.44 -12.18 7.33
CA LEU A 134 13.78 -10.80 7.00
C LEU A 134 14.05 -9.95 8.25
N VAL A 135 13.27 -10.11 9.32
CA VAL A 135 13.50 -9.40 10.60
C VAL A 135 14.87 -9.79 11.18
N LYS A 136 15.23 -11.06 11.13
CA LYS A 136 16.54 -11.54 11.57
C LYS A 136 17.67 -10.96 10.70
N THR A 137 17.53 -11.03 9.38
CA THR A 137 18.51 -10.52 8.40
C THR A 137 18.72 -9.01 8.55
N LEU A 138 17.63 -8.25 8.85
CA LEU A 138 17.70 -6.82 9.15
C LEU A 138 18.46 -6.56 10.47
N ALA A 139 18.17 -7.31 11.52
CA ALA A 139 18.85 -7.18 12.81
C ALA A 139 20.36 -7.50 12.72
N GLU A 140 20.75 -8.35 11.78
CA GLU A 140 22.15 -8.68 11.48
C GLU A 140 22.84 -7.64 10.57
N GLY A 141 22.16 -6.56 10.19
CA GLY A 141 22.69 -5.51 9.32
C GLY A 141 22.91 -5.93 7.86
N ARG A 142 22.31 -7.03 7.43
CA ARG A 142 22.40 -7.54 6.05
C ARG A 142 21.31 -6.99 5.13
N LEU A 143 20.32 -6.28 5.69
CA LEU A 143 19.33 -5.47 4.99
C LEU A 143 19.39 -4.05 5.53
N ASP A 144 19.00 -3.09 4.70
CA ASP A 144 18.89 -1.70 5.09
C ASP A 144 17.46 -1.35 5.48
N LEU A 145 16.48 -2.03 4.88
CA LEU A 145 15.04 -1.89 5.13
C LEU A 145 14.33 -3.22 4.93
N ALA A 146 13.26 -3.46 5.67
CA ALA A 146 12.37 -4.60 5.42
C ALA A 146 10.90 -4.19 5.58
N ILE A 147 10.07 -4.68 4.66
CA ILE A 147 8.61 -4.65 4.76
C ILE A 147 8.17 -6.06 5.15
N VAL A 148 7.47 -6.20 6.27
CA VAL A 148 7.13 -7.52 6.82
C VAL A 148 5.69 -7.56 7.34
N THR A 149 5.12 -8.74 7.45
CA THR A 149 3.91 -8.96 8.24
C THR A 149 4.29 -8.88 9.71
N ARG A 150 3.72 -7.91 10.43
CA ARG A 150 3.99 -7.72 11.86
C ARG A 150 3.48 -8.90 12.69
N LEU A 151 4.32 -9.44 13.55
CA LEU A 151 3.92 -10.34 14.62
C LEU A 151 3.44 -9.55 15.84
N PRO A 152 2.55 -10.12 16.70
CA PRO A 152 1.91 -9.39 17.79
C PRO A 152 2.86 -8.63 18.71
N ASP A 153 3.99 -9.22 19.06
CA ASP A 153 4.93 -8.68 20.06
C ASP A 153 6.08 -7.85 19.46
N GLN A 154 5.99 -7.47 18.18
CA GLN A 154 7.03 -6.69 17.52
C GLN A 154 6.68 -5.21 17.49
N PRO A 155 7.55 -4.31 18.01
CA PRO A 155 7.37 -2.86 17.98
C PRO A 155 7.74 -2.29 16.60
N LEU A 156 6.99 -2.70 15.56
CA LEU A 156 7.20 -2.25 14.19
C LEU A 156 6.15 -1.20 13.80
N GLU A 157 6.55 -0.25 12.97
CA GLU A 157 5.62 0.70 12.38
C GLU A 157 4.63 -0.02 11.45
N VAL A 158 3.35 0.23 11.64
CA VAL A 158 2.29 -0.33 10.80
C VAL A 158 1.98 0.65 9.67
N ILE A 159 2.45 0.34 8.47
CA ILE A 159 2.16 1.15 7.28
C ILE A 159 0.78 0.85 6.69
N ARG A 160 0.23 -0.36 6.95
CA ARG A 160 -1.05 -0.78 6.38
C ARG A 160 -1.62 -2.01 7.08
N LEU A 161 -2.96 -2.10 7.11
CA LEU A 161 -3.69 -3.32 7.44
C LEU A 161 -4.12 -4.02 6.15
N GLU A 162 -3.87 -5.32 6.05
CA GLU A 162 -4.24 -6.14 4.89
C GLU A 162 -5.29 -7.17 5.27
N ARG A 163 -6.36 -7.25 4.46
CA ARG A 163 -7.43 -8.23 4.66
C ARG A 163 -7.01 -9.57 4.05
N PHE A 164 -7.20 -10.66 4.79
CA PHE A 164 -7.09 -12.02 4.26
C PHE A 164 -8.46 -12.51 3.81
N VAL A 165 -8.46 -13.25 2.70
CA VAL A 165 -9.65 -13.86 2.10
C VAL A 165 -9.39 -15.32 1.79
N TRP A 166 -10.43 -16.14 1.87
CA TRP A 166 -10.39 -17.52 1.40
C TRP A 166 -10.49 -17.54 -0.13
N VAL A 167 -9.64 -18.36 -0.74
CA VAL A 167 -9.52 -18.48 -2.19
C VAL A 167 -9.64 -19.93 -2.60
N ALA A 168 -10.47 -20.17 -3.61
CA ALA A 168 -10.67 -21.49 -4.20
C ALA A 168 -10.73 -21.35 -5.73
N SER A 169 -10.48 -22.46 -6.44
CA SER A 169 -10.68 -22.48 -7.89
C SER A 169 -12.17 -22.36 -8.23
N PRO A 170 -12.56 -21.50 -9.18
CA PRO A 170 -13.95 -21.37 -9.60
C PRO A 170 -14.49 -22.65 -10.32
N ASN A 171 -13.59 -23.45 -10.86
CA ASN A 171 -13.92 -24.64 -11.64
C ASN A 171 -13.88 -25.95 -10.84
N HIS A 172 -13.60 -25.90 -9.54
CA HIS A 172 -13.43 -27.09 -8.70
C HIS A 172 -14.12 -26.88 -7.34
N VAL A 173 -14.44 -27.99 -6.69
CA VAL A 173 -15.23 -28.00 -5.45
C VAL A 173 -14.42 -28.44 -4.22
N ALA A 174 -13.11 -28.23 -4.20
CA ALA A 174 -12.26 -28.59 -3.07
C ALA A 174 -12.78 -28.02 -1.73
N TRP A 175 -13.42 -26.86 -1.77
CA TRP A 175 -14.05 -26.22 -0.62
C TRP A 175 -15.25 -26.99 -0.03
N GLN A 176 -15.82 -27.97 -0.75
CA GLN A 176 -16.90 -28.85 -0.28
C GLN A 176 -16.39 -30.13 0.39
N THR A 177 -15.09 -30.42 0.27
CA THR A 177 -14.50 -31.66 0.80
C THR A 177 -14.36 -31.59 2.31
N ASP A 178 -14.61 -32.69 3.01
CA ASP A 178 -14.40 -32.84 4.44
C ASP A 178 -13.46 -34.03 4.72
N PRO A 179 -12.35 -33.84 5.43
CA PRO A 179 -11.81 -32.58 5.94
C PRO A 179 -11.39 -31.64 4.81
N LEU A 180 -11.56 -30.32 5.03
CA LEU A 180 -11.21 -29.29 4.06
C LEU A 180 -9.72 -29.36 3.70
N PRO A 181 -9.35 -29.60 2.42
CA PRO A 181 -7.95 -29.54 2.00
C PRO A 181 -7.48 -28.08 1.96
N VAL A 182 -6.45 -27.73 2.72
CA VAL A 182 -5.89 -26.39 2.75
C VAL A 182 -4.44 -26.37 2.26
N ALA A 183 -4.11 -25.34 1.48
CA ALA A 183 -2.75 -24.98 1.10
C ALA A 183 -2.29 -23.81 1.98
N LEU A 184 -1.16 -23.97 2.66
CA LEU A 184 -0.64 -23.02 3.63
C LEU A 184 0.79 -22.63 3.29
N PHE A 185 1.18 -21.42 3.67
CA PHE A 185 2.61 -21.08 3.74
C PHE A 185 3.34 -22.01 4.70
N GLU A 186 4.64 -22.09 4.59
CA GLU A 186 5.48 -22.92 5.46
C GLU A 186 5.39 -22.52 6.93
N PRO A 187 5.73 -23.44 7.85
CA PRO A 187 5.82 -23.15 9.28
C PRO A 187 6.76 -21.94 9.54
N GLY A 188 6.37 -21.09 10.49
CA GLY A 188 7.10 -19.85 10.80
C GLY A 188 6.66 -18.62 10.00
N CYS A 189 5.84 -18.78 8.96
CA CYS A 189 5.26 -17.66 8.24
C CYS A 189 4.13 -17.01 9.05
N ALA A 190 4.17 -15.68 9.18
CA ALA A 190 3.14 -14.91 9.89
C ALA A 190 1.75 -15.06 9.22
N ALA A 191 1.69 -15.10 7.89
CA ALA A 191 0.44 -15.32 7.16
C ALA A 191 -0.18 -16.69 7.47
N ARG A 192 0.66 -17.75 7.60
CA ARG A 192 0.19 -19.07 8.02
C ARG A 192 -0.47 -19.02 9.39
N MET A 193 0.11 -18.31 10.35
CA MET A 193 -0.44 -18.21 11.71
C MET A 193 -1.84 -17.58 11.70
N ASN A 194 -2.02 -16.50 10.92
CA ASN A 194 -3.32 -15.84 10.77
C ASN A 194 -4.38 -16.80 10.18
N VAL A 195 -4.01 -17.58 9.17
CA VAL A 195 -4.91 -18.56 8.53
C VAL A 195 -5.26 -19.70 9.50
N LEU A 196 -4.28 -20.22 10.23
CA LEU A 196 -4.52 -21.28 11.23
C LEU A 196 -5.40 -20.79 12.38
N GLN A 197 -5.24 -19.56 12.84
CA GLN A 197 -6.10 -18.94 13.83
C GLN A 197 -7.55 -18.83 13.34
N ALA A 198 -7.74 -18.41 12.09
CA ALA A 198 -9.06 -18.34 11.47
C ALA A 198 -9.71 -19.74 11.32
N LEU A 199 -8.93 -20.76 10.95
CA LEU A 199 -9.40 -22.14 10.87
C LEU A 199 -9.77 -22.71 12.26
N GLY A 200 -9.00 -22.39 13.29
CA GLY A 200 -9.28 -22.82 14.66
C GLY A 200 -10.56 -22.23 15.24
N GLY A 201 -11.01 -21.08 14.72
CA GLY A 201 -12.30 -20.46 15.07
C GLY A 201 -13.48 -20.94 14.22
N ALA A 202 -13.24 -21.72 13.17
CA ALA A 202 -14.26 -22.27 12.29
C ALA A 202 -14.66 -23.68 12.78
N ASP A 203 -15.96 -23.95 12.87
CA ASP A 203 -16.49 -25.29 13.21
C ASP A 203 -16.41 -26.24 12.00
N ARG A 204 -15.17 -26.44 11.50
CA ARG A 204 -14.91 -27.28 10.33
C ARG A 204 -13.56 -27.98 10.42
N SER A 205 -13.55 -29.29 10.20
CA SER A 205 -12.30 -30.06 10.12
C SER A 205 -11.51 -29.69 8.85
N TYR A 206 -10.20 -29.62 8.98
CA TYR A 206 -9.30 -29.31 7.85
C TYR A 206 -8.04 -30.16 7.89
N ARG A 207 -7.41 -30.29 6.73
CA ARG A 207 -6.11 -30.95 6.59
C ARG A 207 -5.18 -30.10 5.73
N CYS A 208 -4.00 -29.78 6.25
CA CYS A 208 -2.94 -29.16 5.46
C CYS A 208 -2.41 -30.21 4.45
N THR A 209 -2.80 -30.05 3.20
CA THR A 209 -2.44 -30.97 2.12
C THR A 209 -1.22 -30.49 1.33
N TYR A 210 -1.03 -29.18 1.28
CA TYR A 210 0.06 -28.55 0.56
C TYR A 210 0.68 -27.44 1.40
N SER A 211 2.01 -27.29 1.26
CA SER A 211 2.75 -26.22 1.90
C SER A 211 3.78 -25.66 0.92
N SER A 212 3.96 -24.35 0.91
CA SER A 212 4.93 -23.67 0.05
C SER A 212 5.47 -22.41 0.73
N ALA A 213 6.76 -22.12 0.52
CA ALA A 213 7.34 -20.84 0.90
C ALA A 213 6.87 -19.69 -0.01
N SER A 214 6.46 -20.02 -1.25
CA SER A 214 6.10 -19.05 -2.27
C SER A 214 4.59 -18.92 -2.48
N LEU A 215 4.12 -17.69 -2.66
CA LEU A 215 2.75 -17.39 -3.10
C LEU A 215 2.40 -18.12 -4.40
N LEU A 216 3.30 -18.15 -5.37
CA LEU A 216 3.05 -18.81 -6.67
C LEU A 216 2.77 -20.30 -6.50
N GLY A 217 3.47 -20.98 -5.59
CA GLY A 217 3.21 -22.37 -5.27
C GLY A 217 1.81 -22.60 -4.70
N LEU A 218 1.36 -21.74 -3.79
CA LEU A 218 0.00 -21.82 -3.22
C LEU A 218 -1.07 -21.53 -4.30
N VAL A 219 -0.85 -20.50 -5.12
CA VAL A 219 -1.75 -20.14 -6.22
C VAL A 219 -1.89 -21.30 -7.22
N ALA A 220 -0.79 -21.97 -7.59
CA ALA A 220 -0.83 -23.09 -8.50
C ALA A 220 -1.68 -24.26 -7.96
N VAL A 221 -1.53 -24.59 -6.67
CA VAL A 221 -2.33 -25.62 -6.00
C VAL A 221 -3.82 -25.29 -6.00
N VAL A 222 -4.16 -24.01 -5.69
CA VAL A 222 -5.55 -23.54 -5.68
C VAL A 222 -6.14 -23.53 -7.09
N GLN A 223 -5.41 -23.06 -8.09
CA GLN A 223 -5.85 -23.07 -9.49
C GLN A 223 -6.09 -24.47 -10.02
N ALA A 224 -5.29 -25.45 -9.62
CA ALA A 224 -5.49 -26.86 -9.93
C ALA A 224 -6.71 -27.48 -9.21
N GLY A 225 -7.38 -26.74 -8.32
CA GLY A 225 -8.55 -27.21 -7.59
C GLY A 225 -8.26 -28.22 -6.50
N LEU A 226 -7.02 -28.30 -6.03
CA LEU A 226 -6.57 -29.34 -5.09
C LEU A 226 -6.76 -28.94 -3.62
N ALA A 227 -6.83 -27.64 -3.33
CA ALA A 227 -7.02 -27.12 -1.99
C ALA A 227 -7.59 -25.70 -2.02
N VAL A 228 -8.01 -25.19 -0.86
CA VAL A 228 -8.29 -23.78 -0.64
C VAL A 228 -7.11 -23.13 0.09
N ALA A 229 -6.95 -21.81 -0.04
CA ALA A 229 -5.92 -21.05 0.67
C ALA A 229 -6.48 -19.76 1.28
N GLY A 230 -5.91 -19.32 2.38
CA GLY A 230 -6.09 -17.98 2.91
C GLY A 230 -4.98 -17.06 2.43
N LEU A 231 -5.31 -16.08 1.59
CA LEU A 231 -4.34 -15.16 0.98
C LEU A 231 -4.69 -13.71 1.30
N ALA A 232 -3.70 -12.83 1.29
CA ALA A 232 -3.93 -11.40 1.30
C ALA A 232 -4.77 -11.01 0.08
N GLN A 233 -5.84 -10.24 0.27
CA GLN A 233 -6.83 -9.94 -0.78
C GLN A 233 -6.18 -9.37 -2.06
N ARG A 234 -5.12 -8.58 -1.91
CA ARG A 234 -4.41 -7.96 -3.03
C ARG A 234 -3.49 -8.91 -3.79
N SER A 235 -3.01 -9.96 -3.13
CA SER A 235 -2.17 -10.97 -3.76
C SER A 235 -2.98 -12.05 -4.51
N VAL A 236 -4.31 -12.00 -4.43
CA VAL A 236 -5.19 -12.92 -5.16
C VAL A 236 -5.16 -12.59 -6.65
N PRO A 237 -4.71 -13.50 -7.53
CA PRO A 237 -4.67 -13.26 -8.97
C PRO A 237 -6.09 -13.16 -9.56
N PRO A 238 -6.26 -12.43 -10.67
CA PRO A 238 -7.57 -12.27 -11.32
C PRO A 238 -8.28 -13.60 -11.66
N SER A 239 -7.52 -14.65 -11.95
CA SER A 239 -8.03 -16.00 -12.27
C SER A 239 -8.70 -16.72 -11.10
N LEU A 240 -8.54 -16.21 -9.87
CA LEU A 240 -9.13 -16.76 -8.64
C LEU A 240 -10.07 -15.78 -7.93
N ARG A 241 -10.46 -14.72 -8.62
CA ARG A 241 -11.40 -13.68 -8.10
C ARG A 241 -12.81 -13.93 -8.60
#